data_30595359e5addda1889f2b2601b6694f
#
_entry.id   30595359e5addda1889f2b2601b6694f
#
_cell.length_a   1.000
_cell.length_b   1.000
_cell.length_c   1.000
_cell.angle_alpha   90.00
_cell.angle_beta   90.00
_cell.angle_gamma   90.00
#
_symmetry.space_group_name_H-M   'P 1'
#
loop_
_entity.id
_entity.type
_entity.pdbx_description
1 polymer ?
#
loop_
_entity_poly.entity_id
_entity_poly.type
_entity_poly.pdbx_seq_one_letter_code
_entity_poly.pdbx_strand_id
1 'polypeptide(L)'
;MTDAHDATRRKLVIAASAAGAGLVLTAGNAGLVLAAQKGRGKSQEKEVGAVEDLMREHGVLRRALLVYTESVPKIRANPGSVPADALVRTAKLFRSFGEDYHERKLEEVYIFPAIKKMGGPAAAYADVLKAQHDPGRRSPSISSP
;
A
#
# COMPACT_ATOMS: atom_id res chain seq x y z
N MET A 1 6.51 19.01 1.31
CA MET A 1 6.77 18.92 2.77
C MET A 1 6.53 17.50 3.32
N THR A 2 6.66 16.45 2.52
CA THR A 2 6.39 15.03 2.88
C THR A 2 7.65 14.21 3.16
N ASP A 3 8.82 14.66 2.69
CA ASP A 3 10.06 13.86 2.81
C ASP A 3 10.67 13.83 4.23
N ALA A 4 10.45 14.85 5.04
CA ALA A 4 11.03 14.92 6.38
C ALA A 4 10.39 13.94 7.38
N HIS A 5 9.11 13.64 7.22
CA HIS A 5 8.38 12.70 8.09
C HIS A 5 8.74 11.25 7.81
N ASP A 6 9.01 10.92 6.55
CA ASP A 6 9.35 9.56 6.15
C ASP A 6 10.79 9.21 6.55
N ALA A 7 11.72 10.17 6.44
CA ALA A 7 13.09 10.02 6.91
C ALA A 7 13.18 9.82 8.44
N THR A 8 12.29 10.46 9.21
CA THR A 8 12.26 10.33 10.67
C THR A 8 11.73 8.96 11.10
N ARG A 9 10.71 8.43 10.44
CA ARG A 9 10.18 7.08 10.69
C ARG A 9 11.21 5.99 10.37
N ARG A 10 11.94 6.11 9.27
CA ARG A 10 13.02 5.19 8.90
C ARG A 10 14.17 5.20 9.93
N LYS A 11 14.54 6.37 10.43
CA LYS A 11 15.57 6.49 11.49
C LYS A 11 15.13 5.90 12.82
N LEU A 12 13.86 6.03 13.19
CA LEU A 12 13.32 5.46 14.44
C LEU A 12 13.29 3.93 14.42
N VAL A 13 12.96 3.32 13.28
CA VAL A 13 12.97 1.84 13.12
C VAL A 13 14.40 1.29 13.15
N ILE A 14 15.38 2.02 12.62
CA ILE A 14 16.79 1.61 12.64
C ILE A 14 17.38 1.73 14.05
N ALA A 15 16.98 2.74 14.86
CA ALA A 15 17.49 2.93 16.22
C ALA A 15 16.96 1.89 17.21
N ALA A 16 15.76 1.35 17.01
CA ALA A 16 15.18 0.32 17.88
C ALA A 16 15.82 -1.06 17.70
N SER A 17 16.53 -1.30 16.61
CA SER A 17 17.18 -2.59 16.32
C SER A 17 18.62 -2.71 16.88
N ALA A 18 19.18 -1.66 17.48
CA ALA A 18 20.56 -1.63 17.95
C ALA A 18 20.73 -1.92 19.44
N ALA A 19 19.67 -2.13 20.22
CA ALA A 19 19.69 -2.31 21.67
C ALA A 19 19.51 -3.75 22.13
N GLY A 20 20.15 -4.73 21.47
CA GLY A 20 20.06 -6.15 21.81
C GLY A 20 21.41 -6.86 21.83
N ALA A 21 22.49 -6.22 22.29
CA ALA A 21 23.77 -6.90 22.55
C ALA A 21 23.90 -7.17 24.06
N GLY A 22 23.40 -8.29 24.52
CA GLY A 22 23.64 -8.79 25.88
C GLY A 22 25.13 -9.08 26.08
N LEU A 23 25.78 -8.32 26.98
CA LEU A 23 27.13 -8.57 27.44
C LEU A 23 27.08 -9.72 28.42
N VAL A 24 27.46 -10.91 28.04
CA VAL A 24 27.72 -12.01 28.95
C VAL A 24 29.22 -11.95 29.31
N LEU A 25 29.54 -11.46 30.50
CA LEU A 25 30.87 -11.55 31.10
C LEU A 25 31.02 -12.91 31.80
N THR A 26 31.68 -13.86 31.20
CA THR A 26 32.21 -15.04 31.90
C THR A 26 33.70 -14.83 32.13
N ALA A 27 34.08 -14.74 33.40
CA ALA A 27 35.47 -14.73 33.81
C ALA A 27 36.03 -16.16 33.68
N GLY A 28 37.10 -16.31 32.91
CA GLY A 28 37.87 -17.55 32.89
C GLY A 28 38.52 -17.86 31.55
N ASN A 29 39.83 -17.72 31.51
CA ASN A 29 40.82 -18.15 30.53
C ASN A 29 40.90 -17.42 29.17
N ALA A 30 42.09 -16.81 28.99
CA ALA A 30 42.56 -16.18 27.81
C ALA A 30 42.51 -17.08 26.56
N GLY A 31 41.59 -16.80 25.71
CA GLY A 31 41.52 -17.29 24.36
C GLY A 31 40.74 -16.28 23.55
N LEU A 32 41.45 -15.39 22.86
CA LEU A 32 40.84 -14.42 21.93
C LEU A 32 40.26 -15.19 20.77
N VAL A 33 39.02 -15.67 20.89
CA VAL A 33 38.27 -16.12 19.72
C VAL A 33 37.63 -14.89 19.11
N LEU A 34 38.33 -14.27 18.17
CA LEU A 34 37.69 -13.39 17.18
C LEU A 34 36.76 -14.28 16.34
N ALA A 35 35.55 -14.53 16.90
CA ALA A 35 34.48 -15.02 16.10
C ALA A 35 34.15 -13.93 15.07
N ALA A 36 34.70 -14.08 13.85
CA ALA A 36 34.34 -13.32 12.72
C ALA A 36 32.80 -13.44 12.57
N GLN A 37 32.08 -12.38 12.87
CA GLN A 37 30.70 -12.21 12.45
C GLN A 37 30.65 -12.07 10.92
N LYS A 38 31.05 -13.14 10.25
CA LYS A 38 30.82 -13.32 8.85
C LYS A 38 29.40 -13.83 8.68
N GLY A 39 28.53 -12.97 8.23
CA GLY A 39 27.20 -13.37 7.81
C GLY A 39 26.07 -12.72 8.59
N ARG A 40 26.05 -11.39 8.71
CA ARG A 40 24.78 -10.70 8.73
C ARG A 40 24.23 -10.82 7.32
N GLY A 41 23.60 -11.97 7.06
CA GLY A 41 22.83 -12.15 5.84
C GLY A 41 21.95 -10.93 5.71
N LYS A 42 22.06 -10.20 4.58
CA LYS A 42 20.98 -9.34 4.12
C LYS A 42 19.72 -10.15 4.35
N SER A 43 18.84 -9.72 5.27
CA SER A 43 17.47 -10.19 5.25
C SER A 43 17.02 -9.95 3.80
N GLN A 44 16.92 -11.01 3.02
CA GLN A 44 16.25 -10.94 1.74
C GLN A 44 14.86 -10.45 2.12
N GLU A 45 14.58 -9.18 1.84
CA GLU A 45 13.21 -8.71 1.83
C GLU A 45 12.51 -9.70 0.93
N LYS A 46 11.62 -10.50 1.51
CA LYS A 46 10.89 -11.53 0.80
C LYS A 46 10.19 -10.79 -0.32
N GLU A 47 10.58 -11.06 -1.55
CA GLU A 47 10.02 -10.41 -2.73
C GLU A 47 8.50 -10.58 -2.67
N VAL A 48 7.77 -9.46 -2.65
CA VAL A 48 6.32 -9.48 -2.52
C VAL A 48 5.78 -10.05 -3.82
N GLY A 49 5.03 -11.15 -3.73
CA GLY A 49 4.42 -11.75 -4.90
C GLY A 49 3.39 -10.81 -5.54
N ALA A 50 3.24 -10.86 -6.85
CA ALA A 50 2.33 -10.00 -7.60
C ALA A 50 0.89 -10.03 -7.06
N VAL A 51 0.39 -11.20 -6.63
CA VAL A 51 -0.94 -11.33 -6.01
C VAL A 51 -0.99 -10.63 -4.65
N GLU A 52 0.06 -10.75 -3.85
CA GLU A 52 0.12 -10.09 -2.55
C GLU A 52 0.13 -8.56 -2.72
N ASP A 53 0.87 -8.07 -3.70
CA ASP A 53 0.92 -6.64 -4.00
C ASP A 53 -0.44 -6.12 -4.47
N LEU A 54 -1.09 -6.82 -5.38
CA LEU A 54 -2.46 -6.53 -5.82
C LEU A 54 -3.43 -6.46 -4.65
N MET A 55 -3.36 -7.40 -3.71
CA MET A 55 -4.21 -7.40 -2.52
C MET A 55 -3.92 -6.24 -1.56
N ARG A 56 -2.67 -5.78 -1.50
CA ARG A 56 -2.29 -4.57 -0.76
C ARG A 56 -2.88 -3.31 -1.40
N GLU A 57 -2.90 -3.23 -2.72
CA GLU A 57 -3.53 -2.14 -3.46
C GLU A 57 -5.04 -2.08 -3.20
N HIS A 58 -5.74 -3.20 -3.24
CA HIS A 58 -7.15 -3.29 -2.81
C HIS A 58 -7.33 -2.80 -1.36
N GLY A 59 -6.39 -3.12 -0.48
CA GLY A 59 -6.39 -2.65 0.90
C GLY A 59 -6.33 -1.13 1.01
N VAL A 60 -5.56 -0.46 0.13
CA VAL A 60 -5.50 1.02 0.05
C VAL A 60 -6.84 1.58 -0.43
N LEU A 61 -7.40 1.04 -1.50
CA LEU A 61 -8.69 1.48 -2.05
C LEU A 61 -9.84 1.32 -1.05
N ARG A 62 -9.89 0.19 -0.33
CA ARG A 62 -10.89 -0.03 0.73
C ARG A 62 -10.78 0.99 1.86
N ARG A 63 -9.56 1.35 2.28
CA ARG A 63 -9.36 2.41 3.29
C ARG A 63 -9.81 3.78 2.78
N ALA A 64 -9.56 4.07 1.52
CA ALA A 64 -10.04 5.31 0.92
C ALA A 64 -11.59 5.37 0.85
N LEU A 65 -12.25 4.24 0.56
CA LEU A 65 -13.72 4.14 0.63
C LEU A 65 -14.26 4.40 2.04
N LEU A 66 -13.57 3.98 3.10
CA LEU A 66 -13.98 4.29 4.47
C LEU A 66 -14.02 5.78 4.75
N VAL A 67 -13.14 6.59 4.12
CA VAL A 67 -13.19 8.05 4.26
C VAL A 67 -14.56 8.58 3.84
N TYR A 68 -15.10 8.12 2.72
CA TYR A 68 -16.42 8.56 2.26
C TYR A 68 -17.54 8.01 3.15
N THR A 69 -17.50 6.71 3.46
CA THR A 69 -18.50 6.06 4.31
C THR A 69 -18.62 6.75 5.66
N GLU A 70 -17.50 7.08 6.29
CA GLU A 70 -17.45 7.77 7.57
C GLU A 70 -17.78 9.26 7.47
N SER A 71 -17.55 9.87 6.31
CA SER A 71 -17.81 11.29 6.11
C SER A 71 -19.29 11.60 5.91
N VAL A 72 -20.03 10.72 5.22
CA VAL A 72 -21.45 10.95 4.90
C VAL A 72 -22.32 11.25 6.12
N PRO A 73 -22.34 10.43 7.19
CA PRO A 73 -23.15 10.71 8.37
C PRO A 73 -22.69 11.99 9.08
N LYS A 74 -21.39 12.27 9.11
CA LYS A 74 -20.83 13.47 9.73
C LYS A 74 -21.28 14.73 9.01
N ILE A 75 -21.20 14.74 7.67
CA ILE A 75 -21.64 15.87 6.85
C ILE A 75 -23.15 16.09 6.99
N ARG A 76 -23.93 15.00 7.05
CA ARG A 76 -25.38 15.11 7.27
C ARG A 76 -25.74 15.73 8.63
N ALA A 77 -24.99 15.39 9.66
CA ALA A 77 -25.18 15.96 11.01
C ALA A 77 -24.67 17.40 11.10
N ASN A 78 -23.53 17.70 10.50
CA ASN A 78 -22.90 19.03 10.47
C ASN A 78 -22.03 19.16 9.20
N PRO A 79 -22.47 19.93 8.19
CA PRO A 79 -21.74 20.10 6.93
C PRO A 79 -20.29 20.56 7.07
N GLY A 80 -19.96 21.30 8.13
CA GLY A 80 -18.59 21.78 8.39
C GLY A 80 -17.68 20.78 9.12
N SER A 81 -18.19 19.61 9.52
CA SER A 81 -17.45 18.67 10.36
C SER A 81 -16.35 17.87 9.64
N VAL A 82 -16.38 17.83 8.32
CA VAL A 82 -15.40 17.11 7.50
C VAL A 82 -14.64 18.10 6.62
N PRO A 83 -13.31 18.15 6.72
CA PRO A 83 -12.51 19.04 5.87
C PRO A 83 -12.68 18.69 4.38
N ALA A 84 -13.11 19.66 3.58
CA ALA A 84 -13.36 19.45 2.14
C ALA A 84 -12.10 19.00 1.40
N ASP A 85 -10.93 19.48 1.80
CA ASP A 85 -9.64 19.09 1.22
C ASP A 85 -9.31 17.61 1.45
N ALA A 86 -9.77 17.00 2.53
CA ALA A 86 -9.60 15.56 2.77
C ALA A 86 -10.41 14.75 1.75
N LEU A 87 -11.63 15.16 1.44
CA LEU A 87 -12.45 14.52 0.41
C LEU A 87 -11.85 14.68 -0.98
N VAL A 88 -11.35 15.87 -1.30
CA VAL A 88 -10.67 16.14 -2.57
C VAL A 88 -9.41 15.29 -2.72
N ARG A 89 -8.58 15.18 -1.68
CA ARG A 89 -7.39 14.30 -1.70
C ARG A 89 -7.77 12.84 -1.89
N THR A 90 -8.83 12.39 -1.25
CA THR A 90 -9.32 11.01 -1.41
C THR A 90 -9.82 10.77 -2.84
N ALA A 91 -10.56 11.71 -3.43
CA ALA A 91 -10.99 11.62 -4.82
C ALA A 91 -9.79 11.58 -5.79
N LYS A 92 -8.77 12.41 -5.57
CA LYS A 92 -7.53 12.38 -6.37
C LYS A 92 -6.79 11.04 -6.24
N LEU A 93 -6.77 10.44 -5.04
CA LEU A 93 -6.20 9.12 -4.84
C LEU A 93 -6.96 8.06 -5.65
N PHE A 94 -8.29 8.04 -5.61
CA PHE A 94 -9.09 7.13 -6.43
C PHE A 94 -8.79 7.31 -7.91
N ARG A 95 -8.75 8.55 -8.40
CA ARG A 95 -8.47 8.82 -9.82
C ARG A 95 -7.08 8.32 -10.23
N SER A 96 -6.02 8.75 -9.52
CA SER A 96 -4.65 8.49 -9.93
C SER A 96 -4.19 7.06 -9.62
N PHE A 97 -4.52 6.55 -8.44
CA PHE A 97 -4.10 5.23 -8.00
C PHE A 97 -5.12 4.15 -8.39
N GLY A 98 -6.42 4.35 -8.12
CA GLY A 98 -7.45 3.38 -8.42
C GLY A 98 -7.65 3.23 -9.93
N GLU A 99 -8.16 4.27 -10.58
CA GLU A 99 -8.59 4.18 -11.97
C GLU A 99 -7.45 4.20 -12.99
N ASP A 100 -6.48 5.13 -12.84
CA ASP A 100 -5.41 5.29 -13.84
C ASP A 100 -4.31 4.24 -13.71
N TYR A 101 -3.99 3.81 -12.49
CA TYR A 101 -2.94 2.82 -12.27
C TYR A 101 -3.51 1.41 -12.06
N HIS A 102 -4.23 1.15 -10.96
CA HIS A 102 -4.69 -0.18 -10.56
C HIS A 102 -5.60 -0.81 -11.62
N GLU A 103 -6.69 -0.13 -12.02
CA GLU A 103 -7.62 -0.66 -13.01
C GLU A 103 -7.01 -0.65 -14.41
N ARG A 104 -6.60 0.52 -14.92
CA ARG A 104 -6.22 0.66 -16.33
C ARG A 104 -4.86 0.07 -16.64
N LYS A 105 -3.80 0.41 -15.86
CA LYS A 105 -2.44 -0.02 -16.19
C LYS A 105 -2.13 -1.42 -15.70
N LEU A 106 -2.70 -1.85 -14.58
CA LEU A 106 -2.39 -3.14 -14.00
C LEU A 106 -3.41 -4.20 -14.39
N GLU A 107 -4.68 -4.04 -14.03
CA GLU A 107 -5.69 -5.09 -14.26
C GLU A 107 -6.04 -5.24 -15.73
N GLU A 108 -6.39 -4.15 -16.43
CA GLU A 108 -6.86 -4.24 -17.82
C GLU A 108 -5.75 -4.60 -18.80
N VAL A 109 -4.49 -4.18 -18.53
CA VAL A 109 -3.37 -4.45 -19.44
C VAL A 109 -2.72 -5.81 -19.19
N TYR A 110 -2.58 -6.23 -17.94
CA TYR A 110 -1.81 -7.43 -17.60
C TYR A 110 -2.66 -8.55 -17.01
N ILE A 111 -3.51 -8.25 -16.01
CA ILE A 111 -4.19 -9.28 -15.22
C ILE A 111 -5.35 -9.88 -16.01
N PHE A 112 -6.26 -9.07 -16.55
CA PHE A 112 -7.43 -9.57 -17.27
C PHE A 112 -7.07 -10.36 -18.52
N PRO A 113 -6.11 -9.94 -19.36
CA PRO A 113 -5.67 -10.75 -20.48
C PRO A 113 -5.05 -12.11 -20.05
N ALA A 114 -4.29 -12.13 -18.96
CA ALA A 114 -3.71 -13.35 -18.43
C ALA A 114 -4.80 -14.32 -17.91
N ILE A 115 -5.78 -13.83 -17.16
CA ILE A 115 -6.91 -14.62 -16.66
C ILE A 115 -7.74 -15.17 -17.82
N LYS A 116 -8.04 -14.36 -18.83
CA LYS A 116 -8.78 -14.79 -20.03
C LYS A 116 -8.03 -15.88 -20.80
N LYS A 117 -6.70 -15.75 -20.93
CA LYS A 117 -5.86 -16.78 -21.59
C LYS A 117 -5.85 -18.10 -20.83
N MET A 118 -5.89 -18.06 -19.49
CA MET A 118 -5.96 -19.27 -18.67
C MET A 118 -7.33 -19.96 -18.78
N GLY A 119 -8.38 -19.22 -19.07
CA GLY A 119 -9.74 -19.74 -19.17
C GLY A 119 -10.35 -20.09 -17.81
N GLY A 120 -11.40 -20.93 -17.84
CA GLY A 120 -12.11 -21.35 -16.64
C GLY A 120 -13.09 -20.30 -16.11
N PRO A 121 -13.71 -20.54 -14.93
CA PRO A 121 -14.74 -19.65 -14.38
C PRO A 121 -14.26 -18.22 -14.11
N ALA A 122 -12.98 -18.04 -13.81
CA ALA A 122 -12.41 -16.72 -13.53
C ALA A 122 -12.37 -15.81 -14.76
N ALA A 123 -12.30 -16.38 -15.98
CA ALA A 123 -12.21 -15.57 -17.20
C ALA A 123 -13.42 -14.66 -17.41
N ALA A 124 -14.62 -15.09 -16.99
CA ALA A 124 -15.84 -14.29 -17.09
C ALA A 124 -15.82 -13.04 -16.20
N TYR A 125 -15.12 -13.09 -15.07
CA TYR A 125 -15.03 -11.95 -14.17
C TYR A 125 -14.25 -10.78 -14.74
N ALA A 126 -13.29 -11.02 -15.62
CA ALA A 126 -12.51 -9.96 -16.27
C ALA A 126 -13.38 -8.98 -17.04
N ASP A 127 -14.39 -9.47 -17.76
CA ASP A 127 -15.32 -8.62 -18.50
C ASP A 127 -16.29 -7.86 -17.58
N VAL A 128 -16.75 -8.52 -16.53
CA VAL A 128 -17.60 -7.91 -15.49
C VAL A 128 -16.88 -6.77 -14.81
N LEU A 129 -15.65 -7.00 -14.35
CA LEU A 129 -14.84 -5.98 -13.68
C LEU A 129 -14.55 -4.80 -14.61
N LYS A 130 -14.15 -5.08 -15.85
CA LYS A 130 -13.94 -4.00 -16.84
C LYS A 130 -15.20 -3.17 -17.06
N ALA A 131 -16.37 -3.79 -17.13
CA ALA A 131 -17.65 -3.09 -17.25
C ALA A 131 -17.98 -2.22 -16.03
N GLN A 132 -17.47 -2.57 -14.85
CA GLN A 132 -17.60 -1.78 -13.61
C GLN A 132 -16.59 -0.61 -13.57
N HIS A 133 -15.41 -0.75 -14.15
CA HIS A 133 -14.42 0.33 -14.23
C HIS A 133 -14.89 1.48 -15.13
N ASP A 134 -15.52 1.17 -16.26
CA ASP A 134 -15.91 2.15 -17.26
C ASP A 134 -16.85 3.26 -16.75
N PRO A 135 -17.87 3.01 -15.92
CA PRO A 135 -18.69 4.06 -15.30
C PRO A 135 -17.91 4.96 -14.33
N GLY A 136 -17.00 4.39 -13.54
CA GLY A 136 -16.15 5.14 -12.61
C GLY A 136 -15.36 6.22 -13.35
N ARG A 137 -14.72 5.85 -14.45
CA ARG A 137 -13.92 6.76 -15.29
C ARG A 137 -14.73 7.87 -15.97
N ARG A 138 -16.02 7.65 -16.24
CA ARG A 138 -16.91 8.65 -16.84
C ARG A 138 -17.43 9.67 -15.86
N SER A 139 -17.30 9.41 -14.56
CA SER A 139 -17.67 10.39 -13.54
C SER A 139 -16.80 11.64 -13.70
N PRO A 140 -17.40 12.85 -13.67
CA PRO A 140 -16.63 14.09 -13.83
C PRO A 140 -15.55 14.15 -12.76
N SER A 141 -14.30 14.32 -13.18
CA SER A 141 -13.21 14.60 -12.26
C SER A 141 -13.56 15.87 -11.48
N ILE A 142 -13.35 15.88 -10.18
CA ILE A 142 -13.41 17.09 -9.38
C ILE A 142 -12.26 17.98 -9.85
N SER A 143 -12.51 18.77 -10.89
CA SER A 143 -11.59 19.81 -11.33
C SER A 143 -11.56 20.84 -10.20
N SER A 144 -10.39 21.08 -9.64
CA SER A 144 -10.20 22.24 -8.75
C SER A 144 -10.47 23.50 -9.57
N PRO A 145 -11.17 24.48 -8.99
CA PRO A 145 -11.34 25.79 -9.63
C PRO A 145 -10.00 26.45 -9.89
#